data_a3857a982dc52282dce75c4170961fe0
#
_entry.id   a3857a982dc52282dce75c4170961fe0
#
_cell.length_a   1.000
_cell.length_b   1.000
_cell.length_c   1.000
_cell.angle_alpha   90.00
_cell.angle_beta   90.00
_cell.angle_gamma   90.00
#
_symmetry.space_group_name_H-M   'P 1'
#
loop_
_entity.id
_entity.type
_entity.pdbx_description
1 polymer ?
#
loop_
_entity_poly.entity_id
_entity_poly.type
_entity_poly.pdbx_seq_one_letter_code
_entity_poly.pdbx_strand_id
1 'polypeptide(L)'
;MRALLRYCFRNTATLTSLAKLHRDLGSQGVSVSRVTLHDYVDILFDAGLIHLLPVIGDSARKVARNPRKLHVGDPGLITAFKAGGARDFGHKLETAVFLQARRIGRDWRYVPGDGEVDLCNAEGTRFVNSCWRLVEEPTLEREVAALAFARRSLPNATGALLYHDAPVDIGARSELARPAWRWLLEQPSGPFTGRLPPLSP
;
A
#
# COMPACT_ATOMS: atom_id res chain seq x y z
N MET A 1 -12.04 21.59 2.80
CA MET A 1 -10.69 21.19 3.24
C MET A 1 -10.68 20.27 4.46
N ARG A 2 -11.11 20.69 5.69
CA ARG A 2 -11.03 19.85 6.91
C ARG A 2 -11.72 18.48 6.78
N ALA A 3 -12.90 18.41 6.15
CA ALA A 3 -13.61 17.16 5.94
C ALA A 3 -12.84 16.20 5.03
N LEU A 4 -12.23 16.71 3.96
CA LEU A 4 -11.38 15.93 3.07
C LEU A 4 -10.13 15.39 3.79
N LEU A 5 -9.44 16.20 4.60
CA LEU A 5 -8.32 15.73 5.43
C LEU A 5 -8.73 14.57 6.33
N ARG A 6 -9.83 14.75 7.08
CA ARG A 6 -10.36 13.67 7.95
C ARG A 6 -10.69 12.41 7.16
N TYR A 7 -11.28 12.57 5.98
CA TYR A 7 -11.59 11.45 5.10
C TYR A 7 -10.29 10.72 4.70
N CYS A 8 -9.29 11.46 4.21
CA CYS A 8 -8.02 10.88 3.76
C CYS A 8 -7.30 10.13 4.90
N PHE A 9 -7.26 10.72 6.10
CA PHE A 9 -6.60 10.08 7.23
C PHE A 9 -7.34 8.83 7.75
N ARG A 10 -8.67 8.78 7.60
CA ARG A 10 -9.47 7.60 7.95
C ARG A 10 -9.41 6.49 6.90
N ASN A 11 -9.15 6.83 5.65
CA ASN A 11 -9.17 5.90 4.53
C ASN A 11 -7.78 5.69 3.90
N THR A 12 -6.71 5.86 4.69
CA THR A 12 -5.37 5.54 4.22
C THR A 12 -5.25 4.06 3.87
N ALA A 13 -4.35 3.71 2.96
CA ALA A 13 -4.15 2.37 2.42
C ALA A 13 -5.43 1.77 1.78
N THR A 14 -6.32 2.60 1.25
CA THR A 14 -7.52 2.13 0.54
C THR A 14 -7.62 2.73 -0.86
N LEU A 15 -8.32 2.02 -1.75
CA LEU A 15 -8.57 2.48 -3.11
C LEU A 15 -9.54 3.66 -3.11
N THR A 16 -9.17 4.72 -3.80
CA THR A 16 -9.97 5.93 -3.95
C THR A 16 -9.94 6.48 -5.37
N SER A 17 -10.94 7.28 -5.68
CA SER A 17 -11.02 8.09 -6.90
C SER A 17 -11.71 9.41 -6.56
N LEU A 18 -11.56 10.43 -7.42
CA LEU A 18 -12.22 11.71 -7.22
C LEU A 18 -13.76 11.55 -7.15
N ALA A 19 -14.32 10.66 -7.96
CA ALA A 19 -15.75 10.35 -7.94
C ALA A 19 -16.18 9.71 -6.61
N LYS A 20 -15.38 8.78 -6.07
CA LYS A 20 -15.63 8.17 -4.75
C LYS A 20 -15.53 9.22 -3.64
N LEU A 21 -14.46 10.03 -3.63
CA LEU A 21 -14.28 11.12 -2.66
C LEU A 21 -15.48 12.09 -2.66
N HIS A 22 -15.90 12.53 -3.83
CA HIS A 22 -17.04 13.44 -3.98
C HIS A 22 -18.33 12.84 -3.43
N ARG A 23 -18.65 11.58 -3.77
CA ARG A 23 -19.82 10.86 -3.29
C ARG A 23 -19.80 10.67 -1.77
N ASP A 24 -18.67 10.20 -1.23
CA ASP A 24 -18.53 9.87 0.18
C ASP A 24 -18.53 11.13 1.07
N LEU A 25 -18.00 12.25 0.60
CA LEU A 25 -18.12 13.54 1.28
C LEU A 25 -19.56 14.07 1.22
N GLY A 26 -20.22 13.94 0.06
CA GLY A 26 -21.62 14.31 -0.10
C GLY A 26 -22.57 13.56 0.85
N SER A 27 -22.34 12.24 1.04
CA SER A 27 -23.11 11.43 1.99
C SER A 27 -22.91 11.85 3.46
N GLN A 28 -21.81 12.55 3.77
CA GLN A 28 -21.54 13.13 5.08
C GLN A 28 -22.04 14.58 5.22
N GLY A 29 -22.85 15.07 4.26
CA GLY A 29 -23.40 16.42 4.26
C GLY A 29 -22.40 17.50 3.81
N VAL A 30 -21.26 17.13 3.23
CA VAL A 30 -20.27 18.09 2.76
C VAL A 30 -20.53 18.41 1.28
N SER A 31 -21.04 19.59 1.01
CA SER A 31 -21.23 20.08 -0.36
C SER A 31 -19.91 20.70 -0.87
N VAL A 32 -19.39 20.17 -1.96
CA VAL A 32 -18.20 20.67 -2.64
C VAL A 32 -18.30 20.35 -4.13
N SER A 33 -17.91 21.28 -5.00
CA SER A 33 -17.85 21.00 -6.44
C SER A 33 -16.74 20.02 -6.78
N ARG A 34 -16.86 19.28 -7.88
CA ARG A 34 -15.78 18.35 -8.32
C ARG A 34 -14.49 19.10 -8.66
N VAL A 35 -14.58 20.31 -9.20
CA VAL A 35 -13.42 21.15 -9.50
C VAL A 35 -12.70 21.54 -8.21
N THR A 36 -13.42 22.12 -7.26
CA THR A 36 -12.85 22.48 -5.95
C THR A 36 -12.27 21.28 -5.19
N LEU A 37 -12.92 20.11 -5.32
CA LEU A 37 -12.40 18.89 -4.69
C LEU A 37 -11.08 18.44 -5.33
N HIS A 38 -10.96 18.55 -6.67
CA HIS A 38 -9.72 18.27 -7.38
C HIS A 38 -8.61 19.19 -6.88
N ASP A 39 -8.85 20.51 -6.85
CA ASP A 39 -7.88 21.50 -6.39
C ASP A 39 -7.42 21.20 -4.95
N TYR A 40 -8.36 20.79 -4.08
CA TYR A 40 -8.02 20.43 -2.71
C TYR A 40 -7.16 19.16 -2.62
N VAL A 41 -7.42 18.17 -3.47
CA VAL A 41 -6.61 16.95 -3.53
C VAL A 41 -5.19 17.29 -4.00
N ASP A 42 -5.06 18.15 -5.01
CA ASP A 42 -3.75 18.58 -5.52
C ASP A 42 -2.97 19.35 -4.44
N ILE A 43 -3.60 20.27 -3.73
CA ILE A 43 -2.96 20.99 -2.60
C ILE A 43 -2.46 20.01 -1.53
N LEU A 44 -3.25 19.00 -1.16
CA LEU A 44 -2.84 18.01 -0.16
C LEU A 44 -1.70 17.11 -0.67
N PHE A 45 -1.72 16.79 -1.94
CA PHE A 45 -0.66 16.00 -2.60
C PHE A 45 0.65 16.80 -2.67
N ASP A 46 0.61 18.05 -3.12
CA ASP A 46 1.76 18.94 -3.22
C ASP A 46 2.37 19.27 -1.86
N ALA A 47 1.53 19.39 -0.84
CA ALA A 47 1.96 19.55 0.56
C ALA A 47 2.54 18.27 1.18
N GLY A 48 2.52 17.14 0.47
CA GLY A 48 2.99 15.85 0.98
C GLY A 48 2.12 15.25 2.09
N LEU A 49 0.91 15.79 2.32
CA LEU A 49 -0.02 15.29 3.33
C LEU A 49 -0.70 13.98 2.90
N ILE A 50 -0.84 13.79 1.59
CA ILE A 50 -1.33 12.55 0.99
C ILE A 50 -0.47 12.16 -0.21
N HIS A 51 -0.52 10.88 -0.54
CA HIS A 51 0.06 10.29 -1.73
C HIS A 51 -0.97 9.40 -2.41
N LEU A 52 -0.96 9.38 -3.74
CA LEU A 52 -1.88 8.61 -4.56
C LEU A 52 -1.09 7.59 -5.37
N LEU A 53 -1.02 6.37 -4.88
CA LEU A 53 -0.33 5.26 -5.52
C LEU A 53 -1.17 4.74 -6.70
N PRO A 54 -0.69 4.81 -7.94
CA PRO A 54 -1.44 4.34 -9.10
C PRO A 54 -1.36 2.81 -9.24
N VAL A 55 -2.28 2.26 -10.03
CA VAL A 55 -2.26 0.85 -10.45
C VAL A 55 -1.09 0.58 -11.40
N ILE A 56 -0.57 -0.65 -11.38
CA ILE A 56 0.35 -1.12 -12.43
C ILE A 56 -0.38 -1.19 -13.78
N GLY A 57 0.25 -0.76 -14.85
CA GLY A 57 -0.35 -0.81 -16.17
C GLY A 57 0.53 -0.19 -17.25
N ASP A 58 0.34 -0.69 -18.46
CA ASP A 58 1.15 -0.37 -19.64
C ASP A 58 0.72 0.90 -20.35
N SER A 59 -0.43 1.46 -20.00
CA SER A 59 -0.94 2.67 -20.65
C SER A 59 -1.35 3.75 -19.67
N ALA A 60 -1.01 4.99 -19.98
CA ALA A 60 -1.42 6.16 -19.21
C ALA A 60 -2.95 6.25 -19.04
N ARG A 61 -3.72 5.84 -20.04
CA ARG A 61 -5.19 5.82 -20.00
C ARG A 61 -5.72 4.82 -18.97
N LYS A 62 -5.11 3.62 -18.87
CA LYS A 62 -5.47 2.61 -17.88
C LYS A 62 -5.17 3.14 -16.47
N VAL A 63 -3.98 3.67 -16.27
CA VAL A 63 -3.54 4.25 -14.99
C VAL A 63 -4.45 5.41 -14.56
N ALA A 64 -4.84 6.30 -15.49
CA ALA A 64 -5.69 7.46 -15.19
C ALA A 64 -7.14 7.08 -14.83
N ARG A 65 -7.68 5.97 -15.37
CA ARG A 65 -9.07 5.55 -15.14
C ARG A 65 -9.27 4.70 -13.89
N ASN A 66 -8.21 4.02 -13.44
CA ASN A 66 -8.31 3.16 -12.28
C ASN A 66 -8.24 3.95 -10.97
N PRO A 67 -8.86 3.45 -9.90
CA PRO A 67 -8.68 3.99 -8.57
C PRO A 67 -7.19 4.04 -8.20
N ARG A 68 -6.83 4.97 -7.34
CA ARG A 68 -5.49 5.05 -6.76
C ARG A 68 -5.55 4.63 -5.30
N LYS A 69 -4.51 4.01 -4.80
CA LYS A 69 -4.39 3.70 -3.39
C LYS A 69 -3.93 4.96 -2.65
N LEU A 70 -4.74 5.42 -1.69
CA LEU A 70 -4.46 6.63 -0.92
C LEU A 70 -3.55 6.29 0.25
N HIS A 71 -2.46 7.00 0.41
CA HIS A 71 -1.62 6.95 1.60
C HIS A 71 -1.45 8.34 2.19
N VAL A 72 -1.42 8.43 3.52
CA VAL A 72 -1.08 9.69 4.20
C VAL A 72 0.43 9.87 4.28
N GLY A 73 0.91 11.11 4.37
CA GLY A 73 2.34 11.43 4.44
C GLY A 73 3.01 11.05 5.76
N ASP A 74 2.23 10.79 6.82
CA ASP A 74 2.72 10.36 8.12
C ASP A 74 1.70 9.43 8.80
N PRO A 75 2.07 8.18 9.18
CA PRO A 75 1.20 7.27 9.91
C PRO A 75 0.72 7.80 11.27
N GLY A 76 1.45 8.72 11.89
CA GLY A 76 1.05 9.38 13.13
C GLY A 76 -0.22 10.22 12.98
N LEU A 77 -0.45 10.79 11.79
CA LEU A 77 -1.68 11.53 11.49
C LEU A 77 -2.93 10.65 11.56
N ILE A 78 -2.80 9.36 11.24
CA ILE A 78 -3.91 8.39 11.35
C ILE A 78 -4.37 8.30 12.82
N THR A 79 -3.42 8.26 13.75
CA THR A 79 -3.71 8.19 15.19
C THR A 79 -4.38 9.46 15.69
N ALA A 80 -3.92 10.62 15.23
CA ALA A 80 -4.44 11.91 15.67
C ALA A 80 -5.91 12.14 15.23
N PHE A 81 -6.35 11.51 14.14
CA PHE A 81 -7.67 11.73 13.54
C PHE A 81 -8.65 10.56 13.67
N LYS A 82 -8.21 9.42 14.20
CA LYS A 82 -9.06 8.26 14.49
C LYS A 82 -9.18 8.06 15.99
N ALA A 83 -10.41 7.88 16.47
CA ALA A 83 -10.65 7.22 17.74
C ALA A 83 -10.28 5.74 17.57
N GLY A 84 -9.23 5.28 18.21
CA GLY A 84 -8.49 4.06 17.96
C GLY A 84 -9.28 2.76 17.77
N GLY A 85 -8.71 1.86 16.99
CA GLY A 85 -9.14 0.47 16.81
C GLY A 85 -8.04 -0.39 16.21
N ALA A 86 -8.05 -1.69 16.48
CA ALA A 86 -7.05 -2.65 16.01
C ALA A 86 -6.91 -2.70 14.47
N ARG A 87 -7.97 -2.38 13.73
CA ARG A 87 -7.96 -2.31 12.25
C ARG A 87 -7.03 -1.25 11.69
N ASP A 88 -6.62 -0.27 12.50
CA ASP A 88 -5.76 0.82 12.04
C ASP A 88 -4.29 0.44 11.91
N PHE A 89 -3.85 -0.62 12.59
CA PHE A 89 -2.44 -1.01 12.58
C PHE A 89 -1.99 -1.56 11.22
N GLY A 90 -2.83 -2.33 10.53
CA GLY A 90 -2.55 -2.80 9.17
C GLY A 90 -2.33 -1.63 8.21
N HIS A 91 -3.25 -0.69 8.16
CA HIS A 91 -3.14 0.50 7.30
C HIS A 91 -1.95 1.40 7.66
N LYS A 92 -1.60 1.49 8.97
CA LYS A 92 -0.40 2.21 9.42
C LYS A 92 0.87 1.53 8.95
N LEU A 93 0.95 0.20 9.09
CA LEU A 93 2.09 -0.57 8.62
C LEU A 93 2.26 -0.44 7.12
N GLU A 94 1.19 -0.65 6.35
CA GLU A 94 1.21 -0.51 4.90
C GLU A 94 1.64 0.91 4.47
N THR A 95 1.12 1.95 5.14
CA THR A 95 1.54 3.33 4.87
C THR A 95 3.01 3.56 5.21
N ALA A 96 3.51 3.03 6.33
CA ALA A 96 4.93 3.14 6.70
C ALA A 96 5.83 2.44 5.67
N VAL A 97 5.44 1.25 5.23
CA VAL A 97 6.14 0.48 4.19
C VAL A 97 6.15 1.27 2.87
N PHE A 98 5.01 1.82 2.45
CA PHE A 98 4.93 2.67 1.26
C PHE A 98 5.85 3.90 1.35
N LEU A 99 5.86 4.61 2.48
CA LEU A 99 6.72 5.79 2.66
C LEU A 99 8.20 5.42 2.61
N GLN A 100 8.59 4.28 3.17
CA GLN A 100 9.96 3.78 3.07
C GLN A 100 10.31 3.37 1.63
N ALA A 101 9.39 2.69 0.94
CA ALA A 101 9.56 2.33 -0.47
C ALA A 101 9.84 3.57 -1.34
N ARG A 102 9.12 4.69 -1.10
CA ARG A 102 9.35 5.97 -1.78
C ARG A 102 10.73 6.59 -1.53
N ARG A 103 11.37 6.29 -0.41
CA ARG A 103 12.76 6.72 -0.15
C ARG A 103 13.77 5.93 -1.00
N ILE A 104 13.45 4.67 -1.30
CA ILE A 104 14.28 3.78 -2.13
C ILE A 104 14.09 4.10 -3.61
N GLY A 105 12.88 4.47 -4.03
CA GLY A 105 12.55 4.82 -5.41
C GLY A 105 11.20 5.53 -5.48
N ARG A 106 10.96 6.27 -6.57
CA ARG A 106 9.75 7.12 -6.68
C ARG A 106 8.60 6.46 -7.40
N ASP A 107 8.86 5.46 -8.24
CA ASP A 107 7.86 4.89 -9.15
C ASP A 107 7.31 3.56 -8.62
N TRP A 108 6.42 3.66 -7.64
CA TRP A 108 5.68 2.52 -7.10
C TRP A 108 4.27 2.49 -7.64
N ARG A 109 3.70 1.28 -7.70
CA ARG A 109 2.36 0.94 -8.16
C ARG A 109 1.75 -0.09 -7.21
N TYR A 110 0.42 -0.26 -7.22
CA TYR A 110 -0.20 -1.43 -6.62
C TYR A 110 -0.64 -2.41 -7.73
N VAL A 111 -0.76 -3.70 -7.39
CA VAL A 111 -1.22 -4.74 -8.33
C VAL A 111 -2.59 -5.22 -7.88
N PRO A 112 -3.65 -4.96 -8.66
CA PRO A 112 -4.99 -5.46 -8.35
C PRO A 112 -5.12 -6.94 -8.69
N GLY A 113 -5.97 -7.69 -7.96
CA GLY A 113 -6.27 -9.10 -8.25
C GLY A 113 -6.96 -9.77 -7.09
N ASP A 114 -7.17 -11.09 -7.17
CA ASP A 114 -7.72 -11.92 -6.09
C ASP A 114 -6.79 -12.00 -4.85
N GLY A 115 -5.57 -11.50 -4.98
CA GLY A 115 -4.66 -11.14 -3.93
C GLY A 115 -3.99 -9.84 -4.34
N GLU A 116 -4.48 -8.70 -3.83
CA GLU A 116 -3.85 -7.41 -4.09
C GLU A 116 -2.41 -7.43 -3.58
N VAL A 117 -1.46 -6.95 -4.40
CA VAL A 117 -0.11 -6.67 -3.93
C VAL A 117 -0.01 -5.17 -3.62
N ASP A 118 0.38 -4.87 -2.39
CA ASP A 118 0.40 -3.50 -1.87
C ASP A 118 1.30 -2.59 -2.69
N LEU A 119 2.50 -3.06 -3.01
CA LEU A 119 3.52 -2.30 -3.72
C LEU A 119 4.22 -3.14 -4.78
N CYS A 120 4.38 -2.55 -5.95
CA CYS A 120 5.22 -3.04 -7.03
C CYS A 120 6.00 -1.85 -7.59
N ASN A 121 7.30 -1.99 -7.86
CA ASN A 121 8.02 -0.94 -8.57
C ASN A 121 7.57 -0.86 -10.03
N ALA A 122 7.79 0.27 -10.69
CA ALA A 122 7.30 0.51 -12.04
C ALA A 122 7.83 -0.50 -13.07
N GLU A 123 9.05 -0.99 -12.85
CA GLU A 123 9.70 -2.00 -13.70
C GLU A 123 9.13 -3.42 -13.50
N GLY A 124 8.27 -3.62 -12.50
CA GLY A 124 7.69 -4.94 -12.21
C GLY A 124 8.71 -5.96 -11.70
N THR A 125 9.81 -5.50 -11.11
CA THR A 125 10.89 -6.38 -10.62
C THR A 125 10.87 -6.61 -9.12
N ARG A 126 10.04 -5.85 -8.39
CA ARG A 126 9.96 -5.91 -6.92
C ARG A 126 8.51 -5.80 -6.46
N PHE A 127 8.12 -6.73 -5.57
CA PHE A 127 6.82 -6.74 -4.91
C PHE A 127 6.98 -6.66 -3.40
N VAL A 128 6.07 -5.96 -2.75
CA VAL A 128 6.00 -5.93 -1.29
C VAL A 128 4.54 -6.02 -0.86
N ASN A 129 4.25 -6.97 0.02
CA ASN A 129 3.01 -7.01 0.80
C ASN A 129 3.31 -6.74 2.26
N SER A 130 2.34 -6.19 2.96
CA SER A 130 2.44 -5.94 4.39
C SER A 130 1.25 -6.53 5.14
N CYS A 131 1.52 -7.27 6.22
CA CYS A 131 0.51 -7.84 7.09
C CYS A 131 0.83 -7.49 8.55
N TRP A 132 -0.13 -6.91 9.29
CA TRP A 132 0.10 -6.56 10.68
C TRP A 132 0.40 -7.79 11.53
N ARG A 133 -0.42 -8.84 11.41
CA ARG A 133 -0.23 -10.10 12.15
C ARG A 133 -0.51 -11.29 11.25
N LEU A 134 0.43 -12.21 11.22
CA LEU A 134 0.28 -13.53 10.62
C LEU A 134 -0.16 -14.51 11.72
N VAL A 135 -1.45 -14.49 12.06
CA VAL A 135 -2.02 -15.21 13.24
C VAL A 135 -2.31 -16.66 12.94
N GLU A 136 -2.71 -16.93 11.70
CA GLU A 136 -3.20 -18.23 11.25
C GLU A 136 -2.60 -18.60 9.91
N GLU A 137 -2.44 -19.89 9.66
CA GLU A 137 -1.92 -20.41 8.39
C GLU A 137 -2.69 -19.90 7.17
N PRO A 138 -4.04 -19.83 7.16
CA PRO A 138 -4.79 -19.28 6.01
C PRO A 138 -4.44 -17.80 5.71
N THR A 139 -4.09 -17.01 6.71
CA THR A 139 -3.63 -15.62 6.49
C THR A 139 -2.28 -15.60 5.78
N LEU A 140 -1.34 -16.41 6.24
CA LEU A 140 -0.03 -16.54 5.62
C LEU A 140 -0.14 -17.06 4.18
N GLU A 141 -0.97 -18.09 3.96
CA GLU A 141 -1.21 -18.65 2.63
C GLU A 141 -1.80 -17.63 1.66
N ARG A 142 -2.76 -16.84 2.11
CA ARG A 142 -3.36 -15.76 1.31
C ARG A 142 -2.32 -14.74 0.86
N GLU A 143 -1.48 -14.27 1.78
CA GLU A 143 -0.43 -13.28 1.47
C GLU A 143 0.63 -13.86 0.52
N VAL A 144 1.02 -15.11 0.74
CA VAL A 144 1.95 -15.82 -0.15
C VAL A 144 1.33 -16.03 -1.53
N ALA A 145 0.05 -16.41 -1.59
CA ALA A 145 -0.67 -16.58 -2.85
C ALA A 145 -0.77 -15.28 -3.65
N ALA A 146 -0.97 -14.13 -2.99
CA ALA A 146 -0.98 -12.82 -3.63
C ALA A 146 0.37 -12.52 -4.33
N LEU A 147 1.48 -12.76 -3.65
CA LEU A 147 2.81 -12.59 -4.23
C LEU A 147 3.08 -13.60 -5.36
N ALA A 148 2.61 -14.84 -5.20
CA ALA A 148 2.72 -15.86 -6.25
C ALA A 148 1.89 -15.49 -7.49
N PHE A 149 0.69 -14.94 -7.30
CA PHE A 149 -0.14 -14.44 -8.39
C PHE A 149 0.57 -13.32 -9.17
N ALA A 150 1.09 -12.31 -8.45
CA ALA A 150 1.82 -11.22 -9.08
C ALA A 150 3.06 -11.72 -9.87
N ARG A 151 3.76 -12.72 -9.32
CA ARG A 151 4.93 -13.32 -9.96
C ARG A 151 4.60 -14.07 -11.25
N ARG A 152 3.39 -14.66 -11.38
CA ARG A 152 2.97 -15.26 -12.66
C ARG A 152 2.93 -14.25 -13.80
N SER A 153 2.53 -13.00 -13.49
CA SER A 153 2.51 -11.91 -14.46
C SER A 153 3.90 -11.28 -14.69
N LEU A 154 4.79 -11.38 -13.71
CA LEU A 154 6.11 -10.75 -13.69
C LEU A 154 7.17 -11.73 -13.13
N PRO A 155 7.58 -12.75 -13.91
CA PRO A 155 8.33 -13.92 -13.43
C PRO A 155 9.73 -13.62 -12.87
N ASN A 156 10.34 -12.51 -13.27
CA ASN A 156 11.66 -12.09 -12.79
C ASN A 156 11.62 -11.22 -11.52
N ALA A 157 10.44 -11.00 -10.97
CA ALA A 157 10.28 -10.16 -9.79
C ALA A 157 10.70 -10.88 -8.51
N THR A 158 11.27 -10.09 -7.59
CA THR A 158 11.50 -10.47 -6.20
C THR A 158 10.33 -9.95 -5.36
N GLY A 159 9.89 -10.70 -4.36
CA GLY A 159 8.80 -10.27 -3.48
C GLY A 159 9.21 -10.37 -2.02
N ALA A 160 8.55 -9.60 -1.17
CA ALA A 160 8.70 -9.68 0.27
C ALA A 160 7.33 -9.55 0.95
N LEU A 161 7.08 -10.40 1.94
CA LEU A 161 6.00 -10.25 2.89
C LEU A 161 6.54 -9.64 4.18
N LEU A 162 6.09 -8.44 4.49
CA LEU A 162 6.52 -7.71 5.69
C LEU A 162 5.46 -7.85 6.77
N TYR A 163 5.85 -8.32 7.95
CA TYR A 163 4.92 -8.49 9.06
C TYR A 163 5.41 -7.77 10.33
N HIS A 164 4.48 -7.38 11.18
CA HIS A 164 4.81 -6.87 12.51
C HIS A 164 4.98 -8.02 13.50
N ASP A 165 4.03 -8.96 13.52
CA ASP A 165 3.99 -10.08 14.44
C ASP A 165 3.57 -11.35 13.68
N ALA A 166 4.29 -12.45 13.93
CA ALA A 166 4.03 -13.74 13.30
C ALA A 166 4.09 -14.86 14.37
N PRO A 167 2.98 -15.13 15.07
CA PRO A 167 2.88 -16.26 15.99
C PRO A 167 2.83 -17.62 15.27
N VAL A 168 2.56 -17.64 13.96
CA VAL A 168 2.64 -18.87 13.14
C VAL A 168 4.09 -19.20 12.80
N ASP A 169 4.38 -20.48 12.62
CA ASP A 169 5.68 -20.90 12.10
C ASP A 169 5.80 -20.56 10.63
N ILE A 170 6.69 -19.62 10.33
CA ILE A 170 6.95 -19.19 8.95
C ILE A 170 7.77 -20.26 8.19
N GLY A 171 8.54 -21.10 8.90
CA GLY A 171 9.27 -22.25 8.37
C GLY A 171 10.06 -21.95 7.09
N ALA A 172 9.84 -22.75 6.05
CA ALA A 172 10.47 -22.62 4.74
C ALA A 172 10.12 -21.29 4.00
N ARG A 173 9.14 -20.52 4.49
CA ARG A 173 8.75 -19.21 3.93
C ARG A 173 9.53 -18.05 4.54
N SER A 174 10.48 -18.32 5.44
CA SER A 174 11.33 -17.31 6.10
C SER A 174 12.17 -16.47 5.13
N GLU A 175 12.46 -17.00 3.94
CA GLU A 175 13.16 -16.24 2.90
C GLU A 175 12.25 -15.19 2.23
N LEU A 176 10.94 -15.42 2.21
CA LEU A 176 9.94 -14.53 1.66
C LEU A 176 9.43 -13.53 2.70
N ALA A 177 9.18 -14.01 3.93
CA ALA A 177 8.55 -13.24 4.99
C ALA A 177 9.59 -12.76 6.02
N ARG A 178 9.54 -11.49 6.37
CA ARG A 178 10.46 -10.89 7.35
C ARG A 178 9.80 -9.80 8.19
N PRO A 179 10.31 -9.53 9.40
CA PRO A 179 9.80 -8.45 10.24
C PRO A 179 9.89 -7.10 9.54
N ALA A 180 8.79 -6.36 9.51
CA ALA A 180 8.70 -5.05 8.85
C ALA A 180 9.69 -4.04 9.44
N TRP A 181 9.91 -4.06 10.76
CA TRP A 181 10.84 -3.14 11.41
C TRP A 181 12.26 -3.26 10.86
N ARG A 182 12.70 -4.49 10.52
CA ARG A 182 14.03 -4.73 9.94
C ARG A 182 14.13 -4.07 8.56
N TRP A 183 13.12 -4.25 7.72
CA TRP A 183 13.06 -3.64 6.40
C TRP A 183 12.97 -2.10 6.45
N LEU A 184 12.20 -1.56 7.41
CA LEU A 184 12.05 -0.12 7.61
C LEU A 184 13.35 0.57 8.06
N LEU A 185 14.26 -0.16 8.71
CA LEU A 185 15.55 0.34 9.16
C LEU A 185 16.67 0.17 8.10
N GLU A 186 16.44 -0.60 7.05
CA GLU A 186 17.43 -0.75 5.98
C GLU A 186 17.66 0.59 5.28
N GLN A 187 18.96 0.95 5.12
CA GLN A 187 19.33 2.17 4.41
C GLN A 187 18.97 2.05 2.92
N PRO A 188 18.58 3.13 2.24
CA PRO A 188 18.20 3.11 0.83
C PRO A 188 19.31 2.71 -0.15
N SER A 189 20.53 2.56 0.31
CA SER A 189 21.76 2.49 -0.50
C SER A 189 22.19 1.12 -0.97
N GLY A 190 21.34 0.08 -0.91
CA GLY A 190 21.67 -1.26 -1.40
C GLY A 190 20.62 -1.85 -2.35
N PRO A 191 21.02 -2.72 -3.29
CA PRO A 191 20.04 -3.49 -4.04
C PRO A 191 19.21 -4.32 -3.06
N PHE A 192 17.91 -4.43 -3.33
CA PHE A 192 16.99 -5.30 -2.61
C PHE A 192 17.48 -6.75 -2.75
N THR A 193 18.28 -7.25 -1.81
CA THR A 193 18.99 -8.53 -1.92
C THR A 193 18.17 -9.74 -1.47
N GLY A 194 16.86 -9.62 -1.42
CA GLY A 194 15.98 -10.78 -1.24
C GLY A 194 15.79 -11.53 -2.55
N ARG A 195 16.68 -12.43 -2.92
CA ARG A 195 16.36 -13.46 -3.91
C ARG A 195 15.32 -14.37 -3.30
N LEU A 196 14.09 -14.33 -3.84
CA LEU A 196 13.12 -15.37 -3.54
C LEU A 196 13.55 -16.66 -4.24
N PRO A 197 13.55 -17.80 -3.52
CA PRO A 197 13.64 -19.08 -4.18
C PRO A 197 12.47 -19.26 -5.16
N PRO A 198 12.61 -20.04 -6.22
CA PRO A 198 11.50 -20.39 -7.07
C PRO A 198 10.45 -21.08 -6.19
N LEU A 199 9.22 -20.58 -6.24
CA LEU A 199 8.09 -21.31 -5.67
C LEU A 199 8.04 -22.65 -6.39
N SER A 200 8.27 -23.74 -5.65
CA SER A 200 8.11 -25.09 -6.19
C SER A 200 6.67 -25.27 -6.69
N PRO A 201 6.46 -26.03 -7.78
CA PRO A 201 5.18 -26.21 -8.42
C PRO A 201 4.13 -26.84 -7.50
#